data_2370ef8c64c9f348471752cb7d767262
#
_entry.id   2370ef8c64c9f348471752cb7d767262
#
_cell.length_a   1.000
_cell.length_b   1.000
_cell.length_c   1.000
_cell.angle_alpha   90.00
_cell.angle_beta   90.00
_cell.angle_gamma   90.00
#
_symmetry.space_group_name_H-M   'P 1'
#
loop_
_entity.id
_entity.type
_entity.pdbx_description
1 polymer ?
#
loop_
_entity_poly.entity_id
_entity_poly.type
_entity_poly.pdbx_seq_one_letter_code
_entity_poly.pdbx_strand_id
1 'polypeptide(L)'
;DWYSPNDEMTLHTSGSTGSPKSIQVKKEWMRNSANLTGNTFGLKEGDSTLLCMPMKYVAGTMMVVRALELGLDLTIVEPSSNPLEGISEQIDFAAMVPIQLENSIDQLDKVKTLIVGGGQVDPKLIKRLQNVPTDIYETYGMTETLTHVAIKQLNGSNKSKFFQALDGVHFEVDDRGCLVIH
;
A
#
# COMPACT_ATOMS: atom_id res chain seq x y z
N ASP A 1 -8.52 -8.75 -16.80
CA ASP A 1 -7.32 -8.65 -17.65
C ASP A 1 -6.98 -7.17 -17.91
N TRP A 2 -5.76 -6.74 -17.51
CA TRP A 2 -5.29 -5.35 -17.64
C TRP A 2 -5.23 -4.88 -19.10
N TYR A 3 -4.83 -5.73 -20.00
CA TYR A 3 -4.67 -5.43 -21.43
C TYR A 3 -5.93 -5.68 -22.26
N SER A 4 -7.02 -6.10 -21.64
CA SER A 4 -8.29 -6.25 -22.38
C SER A 4 -8.82 -4.89 -22.84
N PRO A 5 -9.65 -4.83 -23.89
CA PRO A 5 -10.26 -3.59 -24.37
C PRO A 5 -11.32 -3.01 -23.42
N ASN A 6 -11.70 -3.74 -22.36
CA ASN A 6 -12.62 -3.24 -21.35
C ASN A 6 -11.91 -2.20 -20.46
N ASP A 7 -12.50 -1.03 -20.31
CA ASP A 7 -11.96 0.07 -19.49
C ASP A 7 -12.17 -0.14 -17.98
N GLU A 8 -12.88 -1.18 -17.58
CA GLU A 8 -13.18 -1.48 -16.19
C GLU A 8 -12.59 -2.82 -15.75
N MET A 9 -12.30 -2.91 -14.46
CA MET A 9 -11.92 -4.14 -13.75
C MET A 9 -12.83 -4.37 -12.56
N THR A 10 -13.11 -5.66 -12.29
CA THR A 10 -13.82 -6.07 -11.08
C THR A 10 -12.82 -6.29 -9.95
N LEU A 11 -13.00 -5.56 -8.85
CA LEU A 11 -12.26 -5.77 -7.61
C LEU A 11 -13.18 -6.37 -6.55
N HIS A 12 -12.60 -7.10 -5.60
CA HIS A 12 -13.32 -7.70 -4.49
C HIS A 12 -12.90 -7.05 -3.17
N THR A 13 -13.89 -6.67 -2.36
CA THR A 13 -13.63 -6.21 -0.99
C THR A 13 -13.23 -7.38 -0.10
N SER A 14 -12.39 -7.16 0.90
CA SER A 14 -12.00 -8.20 1.87
C SER A 14 -13.13 -8.62 2.82
N GLY A 15 -14.26 -7.90 2.83
CA GLY A 15 -15.47 -8.28 3.57
C GLY A 15 -15.28 -8.32 5.08
N SER A 16 -14.80 -7.24 5.71
CA SER A 16 -14.66 -7.16 7.18
C SER A 16 -15.98 -7.34 7.95
N THR A 17 -17.12 -7.16 7.30
CA THR A 17 -18.45 -7.18 7.93
C THR A 17 -19.48 -8.08 7.20
N GLY A 18 -19.05 -8.89 6.22
CA GLY A 18 -20.00 -9.72 5.44
C GLY A 18 -19.38 -10.41 4.23
N SER A 19 -20.21 -10.90 3.32
CA SER A 19 -19.75 -11.50 2.07
C SER A 19 -18.97 -10.48 1.24
N PRO A 20 -17.86 -10.90 0.57
CA PRO A 20 -17.10 -10.04 -0.32
C PRO A 20 -18.01 -9.40 -1.37
N LYS A 21 -17.93 -8.08 -1.53
CA LYS A 21 -18.66 -7.35 -2.58
C LYS A 21 -17.75 -7.14 -3.76
N SER A 22 -18.30 -7.29 -4.97
CA SER A 22 -17.61 -6.92 -6.19
C SER A 22 -17.91 -5.46 -6.53
N ILE A 23 -16.88 -4.71 -6.84
CA ILE A 23 -16.99 -3.34 -7.35
C ILE A 23 -16.35 -3.25 -8.73
N GLN A 24 -16.96 -2.47 -9.62
CA GLN A 24 -16.39 -2.12 -10.91
C GLN A 24 -15.58 -0.84 -10.76
N VAL A 25 -14.35 -0.87 -11.28
CA VAL A 25 -13.41 0.23 -11.17
C VAL A 25 -12.81 0.52 -12.52
N LYS A 26 -12.77 1.80 -12.90
CA LYS A 26 -12.12 2.21 -14.14
C LYS A 26 -10.61 2.02 -14.05
N LYS A 27 -10.01 1.45 -15.10
CA LYS A 27 -8.54 1.30 -15.21
C LYS A 27 -7.82 2.64 -15.11
N GLU A 28 -8.41 3.70 -15.63
CA GLU A 28 -7.90 5.08 -15.51
C GLU A 28 -7.70 5.49 -14.04
N TRP A 29 -8.65 5.19 -13.17
CA TRP A 29 -8.53 5.50 -11.74
C TRP A 29 -7.41 4.69 -11.08
N MET A 30 -7.23 3.44 -11.50
CA MET A 30 -6.13 2.60 -11.02
C MET A 30 -4.77 3.14 -11.47
N ARG A 31 -4.66 3.63 -12.71
CA ARG A 31 -3.45 4.31 -13.22
C ARG A 31 -3.15 5.58 -12.44
N ASN A 32 -4.16 6.42 -12.22
CA ASN A 32 -4.01 7.65 -11.45
C ASN A 32 -3.53 7.37 -10.02
N SER A 33 -4.09 6.35 -9.36
CA SER A 33 -3.66 5.92 -8.03
C SER A 33 -2.21 5.36 -8.03
N ALA A 34 -1.82 4.61 -9.06
CA ALA A 34 -0.44 4.13 -9.21
C ALA A 34 0.54 5.28 -9.37
N ASN A 35 0.24 6.24 -10.25
CA ASN A 35 1.06 7.43 -10.48
C ASN A 35 1.15 8.31 -9.23
N LEU A 36 0.05 8.48 -8.50
CA LEU A 36 0.05 9.22 -7.23
C LEU A 36 0.98 8.57 -6.21
N THR A 37 0.95 7.23 -6.09
CA THR A 37 1.90 6.47 -5.25
C THR A 37 3.35 6.69 -5.73
N GLY A 38 3.60 6.58 -7.03
CA GLY A 38 4.92 6.81 -7.61
C GLY A 38 5.48 8.19 -7.29
N ASN A 39 4.68 9.23 -7.48
CA ASN A 39 5.04 10.61 -7.17
C ASN A 39 5.30 10.82 -5.66
N THR A 40 4.42 10.26 -4.80
CA THR A 40 4.53 10.39 -3.34
C THR A 40 5.84 9.81 -2.80
N PHE A 41 6.26 8.65 -3.32
CA PHE A 41 7.45 7.94 -2.83
C PHE A 41 8.67 8.09 -3.76
N GLY A 42 8.54 8.86 -4.84
CA GLY A 42 9.63 9.12 -5.78
C GLY A 42 10.09 7.88 -6.54
N LEU A 43 9.16 6.93 -6.82
CA LEU A 43 9.46 5.70 -7.54
C LEU A 43 9.78 5.98 -9.01
N LYS A 44 10.73 5.22 -9.56
CA LYS A 44 11.23 5.37 -10.93
C LYS A 44 11.19 4.04 -11.66
N GLU A 45 11.18 4.10 -12.98
CA GLU A 45 11.37 2.94 -13.83
C GLU A 45 12.63 2.16 -13.42
N GLY A 46 12.51 0.84 -13.28
CA GLY A 46 13.56 -0.06 -12.83
C GLY A 46 13.72 -0.17 -11.30
N ASP A 47 13.02 0.63 -10.48
CA ASP A 47 13.02 0.39 -9.03
C ASP A 47 12.39 -0.96 -8.72
N SER A 48 13.00 -1.70 -7.80
CA SER A 48 12.54 -3.03 -7.39
C SER A 48 11.34 -2.96 -6.45
N THR A 49 10.34 -3.82 -6.67
CA THR A 49 9.15 -3.90 -5.82
C THR A 49 8.74 -5.33 -5.52
N LEU A 50 8.08 -5.54 -4.37
CA LEU A 50 7.70 -6.87 -3.87
C LEU A 50 6.18 -7.04 -3.83
N LEU A 51 5.67 -8.04 -4.54
CA LEU A 51 4.29 -8.53 -4.39
C LEU A 51 4.28 -9.70 -3.40
N CYS A 52 3.78 -9.47 -2.20
CA CYS A 52 3.67 -10.45 -1.12
C CYS A 52 2.24 -10.61 -0.58
N MET A 53 1.26 -10.05 -1.31
CA MET A 53 -0.15 -10.10 -0.96
C MET A 53 -0.96 -10.77 -2.08
N PRO A 54 -2.07 -11.48 -1.76
CA PRO A 54 -2.90 -12.13 -2.78
C PRO A 54 -3.49 -11.12 -3.77
N MET A 55 -3.36 -11.37 -5.06
CA MET A 55 -3.91 -10.54 -6.14
C MET A 55 -5.44 -10.49 -6.19
N LYS A 56 -6.13 -11.40 -5.49
CA LYS A 56 -7.60 -11.36 -5.37
C LYS A 56 -8.12 -10.15 -4.59
N TYR A 57 -7.27 -9.47 -3.83
CA TYR A 57 -7.59 -8.26 -3.08
C TYR A 57 -6.98 -7.03 -3.74
N VAL A 58 -7.61 -5.87 -3.49
CA VAL A 58 -7.20 -4.58 -4.05
C VAL A 58 -5.70 -4.30 -3.83
N ALA A 59 -5.19 -4.55 -2.63
CA ALA A 59 -3.80 -4.27 -2.30
C ALA A 59 -2.81 -5.02 -3.20
N GLY A 60 -3.01 -6.34 -3.40
CA GLY A 60 -2.17 -7.13 -4.30
C GLY A 60 -2.34 -6.74 -5.78
N THR A 61 -3.59 -6.52 -6.22
CA THR A 61 -3.86 -6.03 -7.58
C THR A 61 -3.15 -4.71 -7.85
N MET A 62 -3.22 -3.75 -6.92
CA MET A 62 -2.60 -2.43 -7.10
C MET A 62 -1.08 -2.46 -7.05
N MET A 63 -0.45 -3.45 -6.41
CA MET A 63 1.01 -3.62 -6.53
C MET A 63 1.40 -4.00 -7.96
N VAL A 64 0.64 -4.89 -8.60
CA VAL A 64 0.86 -5.23 -10.01
C VAL A 64 0.60 -4.03 -10.93
N VAL A 65 -0.47 -3.28 -10.69
CA VAL A 65 -0.78 -2.08 -11.48
C VAL A 65 0.34 -1.03 -11.35
N ARG A 66 0.87 -0.81 -10.14
CA ARG A 66 2.02 0.08 -9.93
C ARG A 66 3.25 -0.37 -10.72
N ALA A 67 3.56 -1.67 -10.67
CA ALA A 67 4.70 -2.20 -11.41
C ALA A 67 4.54 -1.99 -12.93
N LEU A 68 3.34 -2.23 -13.48
CA LEU A 68 3.07 -2.06 -14.90
C LEU A 68 3.09 -0.58 -15.35
N GLU A 69 2.47 0.30 -14.56
CA GLU A 69 2.34 1.72 -14.94
C GLU A 69 3.62 2.53 -14.72
N LEU A 70 4.43 2.14 -13.72
CA LEU A 70 5.66 2.87 -13.37
C LEU A 70 6.92 2.19 -13.89
N GLY A 71 6.79 1.01 -14.55
CA GLY A 71 7.95 0.27 -15.06
C GLY A 71 8.84 -0.30 -13.95
N LEU A 72 8.24 -0.77 -12.82
CA LEU A 72 9.00 -1.30 -11.70
C LEU A 72 9.36 -2.78 -11.93
N ASP A 73 10.50 -3.21 -11.41
CA ASP A 73 10.95 -4.60 -11.40
C ASP A 73 10.22 -5.37 -10.28
N LEU A 74 9.22 -6.18 -10.67
CA LEU A 74 8.32 -6.85 -9.75
C LEU A 74 8.83 -8.24 -9.36
N THR A 75 9.24 -8.41 -8.10
CA THR A 75 9.47 -9.72 -7.48
C THR A 75 8.17 -10.23 -6.86
N ILE A 76 7.81 -11.48 -7.15
CA ILE A 76 6.59 -12.11 -6.65
C ILE A 76 6.97 -13.24 -5.70
N VAL A 77 6.40 -13.22 -4.49
CA VAL A 77 6.55 -14.30 -3.50
C VAL A 77 5.18 -14.81 -3.09
N GLU A 78 5.13 -16.07 -2.63
CA GLU A 78 3.91 -16.62 -2.05
C GLU A 78 3.47 -15.80 -0.83
N PRO A 79 2.18 -15.45 -0.74
CA PRO A 79 1.67 -14.72 0.42
C PRO A 79 1.90 -15.49 1.72
N SER A 80 2.69 -14.90 2.61
CA SER A 80 3.02 -15.46 3.92
C SER A 80 3.01 -14.39 4.99
N SER A 81 3.11 -14.79 6.25
CA SER A 81 3.25 -13.85 7.37
C SER A 81 4.64 -13.24 7.49
N ASN A 82 5.67 -13.83 6.86
CA ASN A 82 7.04 -13.31 6.77
C ASN A 82 7.50 -13.28 5.31
N PRO A 83 7.06 -12.30 4.51
CA PRO A 83 7.33 -12.27 3.07
C PRO A 83 8.78 -11.93 2.70
N LEU A 84 9.61 -11.47 3.64
CA LEU A 84 11.03 -11.18 3.39
C LEU A 84 11.93 -12.41 3.63
N GLU A 85 11.37 -13.53 4.08
CA GLU A 85 12.10 -14.77 4.20
C GLU A 85 12.57 -15.24 2.82
N GLY A 86 13.87 -15.53 2.71
CA GLY A 86 14.47 -15.96 1.43
C GLY A 86 14.79 -14.84 0.44
N ILE A 87 14.35 -13.59 0.68
CA ILE A 87 14.77 -12.42 -0.11
C ILE A 87 16.21 -12.09 0.24
N SER A 88 17.08 -12.04 -0.77
CA SER A 88 18.50 -11.67 -0.63
C SER A 88 18.81 -10.29 -1.19
N GLU A 89 17.95 -9.78 -2.05
CA GLU A 89 18.15 -8.52 -2.76
C GLU A 89 17.49 -7.36 -2.02
N GLN A 90 17.98 -6.14 -2.28
CA GLN A 90 17.38 -4.92 -1.80
C GLN A 90 16.08 -4.65 -2.57
N ILE A 91 15.02 -4.28 -1.89
CA ILE A 91 13.72 -3.89 -2.45
C ILE A 91 13.51 -2.39 -2.23
N ASP A 92 13.30 -1.63 -3.30
CA ASP A 92 13.08 -0.18 -3.20
C ASP A 92 11.71 0.14 -2.61
N PHE A 93 10.67 -0.61 -2.97
CA PHE A 93 9.31 -0.37 -2.51
C PHE A 93 8.55 -1.66 -2.22
N ALA A 94 7.88 -1.72 -1.06
CA ALA A 94 6.99 -2.83 -0.73
C ALA A 94 5.71 -2.35 -0.05
N ALA A 95 4.66 -3.19 -0.10
CA ALA A 95 3.42 -3.00 0.64
C ALA A 95 3.11 -4.25 1.47
N MET A 96 2.78 -4.06 2.75
CA MET A 96 2.51 -5.15 3.69
C MET A 96 1.28 -4.85 4.55
N VAL A 97 0.75 -5.89 5.19
CA VAL A 97 -0.21 -5.75 6.30
C VAL A 97 0.54 -5.77 7.64
N PRO A 98 -0.07 -5.29 8.76
CA PRO A 98 0.63 -5.17 10.04
C PRO A 98 1.28 -6.47 10.55
N ILE A 99 0.66 -7.63 10.32
CA ILE A 99 1.23 -8.93 10.74
C ILE A 99 2.48 -9.29 9.92
N GLN A 100 2.54 -8.92 8.63
CA GLN A 100 3.72 -9.13 7.81
C GLN A 100 4.87 -8.21 8.27
N LEU A 101 4.57 -6.94 8.55
CA LEU A 101 5.55 -6.01 9.13
C LEU A 101 6.13 -6.54 10.44
N GLU A 102 5.29 -7.01 11.36
CA GLU A 102 5.73 -7.51 12.67
C GLU A 102 6.67 -8.72 12.53
N ASN A 103 6.31 -9.68 11.68
CA ASN A 103 7.10 -10.90 11.50
C ASN A 103 8.36 -10.69 10.64
N SER A 104 8.44 -9.60 9.89
CA SER A 104 9.60 -9.28 9.04
C SER A 104 10.55 -8.26 9.68
N ILE A 105 10.33 -7.86 10.94
CA ILE A 105 11.05 -6.72 11.56
C ILE A 105 12.58 -6.84 11.50
N ASP A 106 13.11 -8.06 11.68
CA ASP A 106 14.56 -8.32 11.67
C ASP A 106 15.16 -8.36 10.25
N GLN A 107 14.34 -8.18 9.22
CA GLN A 107 14.73 -8.23 7.80
C GLN A 107 14.31 -6.94 7.06
N LEU A 108 13.82 -5.92 7.79
CA LEU A 108 13.36 -4.68 7.17
C LEU A 108 14.48 -3.88 6.51
N ASP A 109 15.72 -4.09 6.88
CA ASP A 109 16.90 -3.52 6.22
C ASP A 109 16.98 -3.86 4.73
N LYS A 110 16.28 -4.91 4.28
CA LYS A 110 16.15 -5.29 2.87
C LYS A 110 15.18 -4.40 2.09
N VAL A 111 14.37 -3.57 2.74
CA VAL A 111 13.36 -2.73 2.09
C VAL A 111 13.66 -1.27 2.36
N LYS A 112 13.74 -0.45 1.32
CA LYS A 112 14.00 0.98 1.44
C LYS A 112 12.76 1.75 1.89
N THR A 113 11.64 1.55 1.21
CA THR A 113 10.35 2.20 1.51
C THR A 113 9.25 1.15 1.66
N LEU A 114 8.54 1.17 2.79
CA LEU A 114 7.48 0.24 3.09
C LEU A 114 6.18 0.98 3.44
N ILE A 115 5.11 0.69 2.72
CA ILE A 115 3.77 1.09 3.12
C ILE A 115 3.04 -0.04 3.83
N VAL A 116 2.30 0.29 4.89
CA VAL A 116 1.56 -0.67 5.70
C VAL A 116 0.09 -0.28 5.74
N GLY A 117 -0.76 -1.17 5.28
CA GLY A 117 -2.21 -0.93 5.19
C GLY A 117 -3.04 -2.12 5.62
N GLY A 118 -4.35 -2.00 5.49
CA GLY A 118 -5.30 -3.07 5.85
C GLY A 118 -5.60 -3.18 7.35
N GLY A 119 -4.97 -2.38 8.20
CA GLY A 119 -5.21 -2.32 9.64
C GLY A 119 -4.27 -1.34 10.33
N GLN A 120 -4.61 -0.98 11.56
CA GLN A 120 -3.77 -0.10 12.38
C GLN A 120 -2.51 -0.82 12.85
N VAL A 121 -1.38 -0.14 12.80
CA VAL A 121 -0.11 -0.63 13.34
C VAL A 121 -0.10 -0.46 14.86
N ASP A 122 0.15 -1.55 15.61
CA ASP A 122 0.19 -1.51 17.09
C ASP A 122 1.25 -0.50 17.58
N PRO A 123 0.91 0.38 18.53
CA PRO A 123 1.85 1.33 19.12
C PRO A 123 3.12 0.69 19.71
N LYS A 124 3.03 -0.57 20.20
CA LYS A 124 4.22 -1.30 20.67
C LYS A 124 5.14 -1.68 19.51
N LEU A 125 4.55 -2.09 18.39
CA LEU A 125 5.31 -2.36 17.16
C LEU A 125 5.98 -1.08 16.66
N ILE A 126 5.26 0.05 16.60
CA ILE A 126 5.83 1.35 16.20
C ILE A 126 7.07 1.71 17.03
N LYS A 127 7.08 1.41 18.34
CA LYS A 127 8.27 1.65 19.18
C LYS A 127 9.47 0.81 18.74
N ARG A 128 9.26 -0.44 18.30
CA ARG A 128 10.33 -1.33 17.82
C ARG A 128 10.91 -0.88 16.47
N LEU A 129 10.12 -0.16 15.65
CA LEU A 129 10.52 0.30 14.33
C LEU A 129 11.45 1.53 14.32
N GLN A 130 11.69 2.17 15.47
CA GLN A 130 12.38 3.48 15.50
C GLN A 130 13.83 3.45 15.01
N ASN A 131 14.49 2.29 15.09
CA ASN A 131 15.90 2.13 14.71
C ASN A 131 16.10 1.33 13.41
N VAL A 132 15.02 0.98 12.70
CA VAL A 132 15.16 0.30 11.41
C VAL A 132 15.49 1.32 10.31
N PRO A 133 16.32 0.95 9.31
CA PRO A 133 16.74 1.89 8.26
C PRO A 133 15.65 2.14 7.21
N THR A 134 14.62 1.31 7.18
CA THR A 134 13.48 1.39 6.25
C THR A 134 12.60 2.60 6.55
N ASP A 135 12.22 3.36 5.56
CA ASP A 135 11.17 4.38 5.69
C ASP A 135 9.78 3.69 5.71
N ILE A 136 9.08 3.75 6.85
CA ILE A 136 7.84 3.01 7.07
C ILE A 136 6.66 3.98 7.21
N TYR A 137 5.64 3.77 6.38
CA TYR A 137 4.43 4.58 6.35
C TYR A 137 3.19 3.73 6.62
N GLU A 138 2.40 4.11 7.61
CA GLU A 138 1.03 3.61 7.77
C GLU A 138 0.13 4.34 6.77
N THR A 139 -0.75 3.60 6.09
CA THR A 139 -1.62 4.14 5.06
C THR A 139 -3.08 4.14 5.52
N TYR A 140 -3.83 5.15 5.13
CA TYR A 140 -5.27 5.23 5.28
C TYR A 140 -5.94 5.19 3.92
N GLY A 141 -6.88 4.24 3.75
CA GLY A 141 -7.64 4.05 2.53
C GLY A 141 -8.58 2.86 2.64
N MET A 142 -9.41 2.69 1.64
CA MET A 142 -10.38 1.62 1.53
C MET A 142 -10.57 1.21 0.07
N THR A 143 -11.37 0.18 -0.19
CA THR A 143 -11.61 -0.28 -1.56
C THR A 143 -12.30 0.79 -2.40
N GLU A 144 -13.17 1.59 -1.80
CA GLU A 144 -13.91 2.68 -2.42
C GLU A 144 -13.00 3.86 -2.85
N THR A 145 -11.84 4.01 -2.21
CA THR A 145 -10.79 4.96 -2.62
C THR A 145 -9.70 4.28 -3.46
N LEU A 146 -9.91 3.02 -3.88
CA LEU A 146 -8.96 2.14 -4.56
C LEU A 146 -7.78 1.72 -3.70
N THR A 147 -7.06 2.68 -3.14
CA THR A 147 -5.91 2.47 -2.28
C THR A 147 -5.88 3.53 -1.18
N HIS A 148 -4.68 3.82 -0.72
CA HIS A 148 -4.48 4.85 0.29
C HIS A 148 -4.67 6.26 -0.29
N VAL A 149 -5.24 7.11 0.52
CA VAL A 149 -5.48 8.53 0.27
C VAL A 149 -4.75 9.42 1.27
N ALA A 150 -4.22 8.83 2.32
CA ALA A 150 -3.36 9.51 3.29
C ALA A 150 -2.28 8.56 3.83
N ILE A 151 -1.18 9.12 4.28
CA ILE A 151 -0.04 8.40 4.83
C ILE A 151 0.41 9.02 6.16
N LYS A 152 1.00 8.19 7.02
CA LYS A 152 1.61 8.63 8.27
C LYS A 152 2.96 7.95 8.44
N GLN A 153 4.06 8.70 8.43
CA GLN A 153 5.38 8.12 8.66
C GLN A 153 5.53 7.65 10.12
N LEU A 154 5.95 6.40 10.30
CA LEU A 154 6.00 5.74 11.60
C LEU A 154 7.35 5.87 12.29
N ASN A 155 8.44 6.11 11.55
CA ASN A 155 9.81 6.15 12.06
C ASN A 155 10.64 7.24 11.35
N GLY A 156 11.91 7.36 11.74
CA GLY A 156 12.81 8.35 11.16
C GLY A 156 12.55 9.77 11.63
N SER A 157 13.26 10.75 11.03
CA SER A 157 13.22 12.18 11.41
C SER A 157 11.87 12.83 11.07
N ASN A 158 11.16 12.34 10.07
CA ASN A 158 9.89 12.89 9.60
C ASN A 158 8.66 12.18 10.20
N LYS A 159 8.86 11.38 11.26
CA LYS A 159 7.80 10.69 11.97
C LYS A 159 6.65 11.63 12.32
N SER A 160 5.43 11.22 11.99
CA SER A 160 4.21 11.98 12.26
C SER A 160 3.28 11.26 13.24
N LYS A 161 2.51 12.04 14.00
CA LYS A 161 1.39 11.54 14.80
C LYS A 161 0.08 11.50 13.99
N PHE A 162 0.01 12.24 12.90
CA PHE A 162 -1.18 12.44 12.10
C PHE A 162 -0.97 11.92 10.68
N PHE A 163 -2.04 11.46 10.08
CA PHE A 163 -2.08 11.19 8.66
C PHE A 163 -2.04 12.51 7.88
N GLN A 164 -1.32 12.50 6.77
CA GLN A 164 -1.24 13.57 5.80
C GLN A 164 -1.95 13.11 4.53
N ALA A 165 -2.87 13.92 4.01
CA ALA A 165 -3.52 13.65 2.73
C ALA A 165 -2.47 13.57 1.61
N LEU A 166 -2.69 12.70 0.65
CA LEU A 166 -1.91 12.68 -0.59
C LEU A 166 -2.27 13.90 -1.45
N ASP A 167 -1.40 14.23 -2.38
CA ASP A 167 -1.61 15.35 -3.28
C ASP A 167 -2.94 15.23 -4.04
N GLY A 168 -3.72 16.31 -4.08
CA GLY A 168 -5.04 16.35 -4.67
C GLY A 168 -6.17 15.72 -3.84
N VAL A 169 -5.89 15.14 -2.67
CA VAL A 169 -6.91 14.59 -1.76
C VAL A 169 -7.29 15.62 -0.69
N HIS A 170 -8.58 15.82 -0.51
CA HIS A 170 -9.15 16.72 0.51
C HIS A 170 -10.08 15.96 1.45
N PHE A 171 -9.98 16.29 2.73
CA PHE A 171 -10.83 15.74 3.79
C PHE A 171 -11.70 16.84 4.39
N GLU A 172 -12.96 16.53 4.59
CA GLU A 172 -13.87 17.38 5.36
C GLU A 172 -14.76 16.54 6.27
N VAL A 173 -15.45 17.17 7.20
CA VAL A 173 -16.43 16.51 8.08
C VAL A 173 -17.79 17.07 7.74
N ASP A 174 -18.74 16.19 7.40
CA ASP A 174 -20.11 16.58 7.09
C ASP A 174 -20.92 16.92 8.37
N ASP A 175 -22.16 17.43 8.18
CA ASP A 175 -23.04 17.81 9.28
C ASP A 175 -23.39 16.65 10.24
N ARG A 176 -23.18 15.39 9.82
CA ARG A 176 -23.36 14.18 10.63
C ARG A 176 -22.11 13.79 11.41
N GLY A 177 -21.00 14.52 11.26
CA GLY A 177 -19.71 14.19 11.83
C GLY A 177 -18.98 13.06 11.08
N CYS A 178 -19.37 12.74 9.83
CA CYS A 178 -18.73 11.75 9.01
C CYS A 178 -17.58 12.35 8.20
N LEU A 179 -16.47 11.62 8.08
CA LEU A 179 -15.35 11.99 7.21
C LEU A 179 -15.79 11.84 5.74
N VAL A 180 -15.62 12.90 4.97
CA VAL A 180 -15.81 12.93 3.52
C VAL A 180 -14.46 13.08 2.85
N ILE A 181 -14.25 12.30 1.81
CA ILE A 181 -13.01 12.24 1.03
C ILE A 181 -13.32 12.70 -0.39
N HIS A 182 -12.59 13.70 -0.86
CA HIS A 182 -12.69 14.27 -2.20
C HIS A 182 -11.41 14.03 -3.00
#